data_89e285f2cb0733bbc886b6d87a900f01
#
_entry.id   89e285f2cb0733bbc886b6d87a900f01
#
_cell.length_a   1.000
_cell.length_b   1.000
_cell.length_c   1.000
_cell.angle_alpha   90.00
_cell.angle_beta   90.00
_cell.angle_gamma   90.00
#
_symmetry.space_group_name_H-M   'P 1'
#
loop_
_entity.id
_entity.type
_entity.pdbx_description
1 polymer ?
#
loop_
_entity_poly.entity_id
_entity_poly.type
_entity_poly.pdbx_seq_one_letter_code
_entity_poly.pdbx_strand_id
1 'polypeptide(L)'
;MANGSARRAQLTEVIYVELLSGGEMVVQALEDEGVEYVFGYPGGAVLHIYDALFKHGGKLTHVLVRHEQAATHAADGYSRSTGKPGVVLVTSGPGATNAITGIATAYMDSIPMVVISGQVPRDKIGEDAFQETDMVGISRPIVKHSFMVTQAEQIPETIKKAFHIATTGRPGPVVVDIPKDVTSPAEKFEYAYPERVRMRSYNPVTRGHGGQIRKAVQLLLTAKRPVIYSGGGVILGNGSAQLRKLAEVLNYPVTSTLMGLGAYPASSPRFLGMLGMHGTYEANMTMQHC
;
A
#
# COMPACT_ATOMS: atom_id res chain seq x y z
N MET A 1 -22.16 -55.39 -38.71
CA MET A 1 -21.14 -54.39 -38.50
C MET A 1 -21.85 -53.05 -38.32
N ALA A 2 -22.05 -52.63 -37.12
CA ALA A 2 -22.69 -51.38 -36.82
C ALA A 2 -21.69 -50.41 -36.21
N ASN A 3 -21.35 -49.37 -36.96
CA ASN A 3 -20.50 -48.28 -36.48
C ASN A 3 -21.32 -47.28 -35.62
N GLY A 4 -21.18 -47.35 -34.32
CA GLY A 4 -21.69 -46.40 -33.41
C GLY A 4 -20.73 -45.23 -33.23
N SER A 5 -20.94 -44.08 -33.89
CA SER A 5 -20.25 -42.84 -33.65
C SER A 5 -20.79 -42.19 -32.39
N ALA A 6 -20.06 -42.30 -31.29
CA ALA A 6 -20.36 -41.55 -30.07
C ALA A 6 -20.03 -40.05 -30.33
N ARG A 7 -21.06 -39.23 -30.47
CA ARG A 7 -20.98 -37.77 -30.40
C ARG A 7 -20.58 -37.38 -28.96
N ARG A 8 -19.34 -36.94 -28.77
CA ARG A 8 -18.94 -36.21 -27.55
C ARG A 8 -19.72 -34.89 -27.51
N ALA A 9 -20.63 -34.79 -26.58
CA ALA A 9 -21.21 -33.50 -26.21
C ALA A 9 -20.11 -32.63 -25.63
N GLN A 10 -19.72 -31.56 -26.34
CA GLN A 10 -18.95 -30.49 -25.77
C GLN A 10 -19.85 -29.77 -24.76
N LEU A 11 -19.56 -29.97 -23.49
CA LEU A 11 -20.09 -29.12 -22.43
C LEU A 11 -19.49 -27.72 -22.64
N THR A 12 -20.31 -26.82 -23.14
CA THR A 12 -20.00 -25.38 -23.14
C THR A 12 -20.01 -24.96 -21.68
N GLU A 13 -18.84 -24.70 -21.09
CA GLU A 13 -18.74 -24.02 -19.80
C GLU A 13 -19.51 -22.70 -19.94
N VAL A 14 -20.60 -22.56 -19.21
CA VAL A 14 -21.32 -21.30 -19.08
C VAL A 14 -20.45 -20.43 -18.17
N ILE A 15 -19.66 -19.54 -18.76
CA ILE A 15 -18.92 -18.52 -18.01
C ILE A 15 -19.98 -17.57 -17.44
N TYR A 16 -20.24 -17.68 -16.16
CA TYR A 16 -21.05 -16.70 -15.44
C TYR A 16 -20.24 -15.41 -15.33
N VAL A 17 -20.63 -14.42 -16.11
CA VAL A 17 -20.10 -13.06 -16.01
C VAL A 17 -20.83 -12.36 -14.87
N GLU A 18 -20.13 -11.96 -13.85
CA GLU A 18 -20.69 -11.21 -12.74
C GLU A 18 -20.82 -9.73 -13.15
N LEU A 19 -22.05 -9.20 -13.02
CA LEU A 19 -22.34 -7.80 -13.30
C LEU A 19 -22.44 -7.01 -12.00
N LEU A 20 -21.51 -6.08 -11.79
CA LEU A 20 -21.41 -5.26 -10.59
C LEU A 20 -21.53 -3.77 -10.93
N SER A 21 -22.11 -3.00 -10.02
CA SER A 21 -21.99 -1.54 -10.02
C SER A 21 -20.59 -1.10 -9.61
N GLY A 22 -20.20 0.15 -9.91
CA GLY A 22 -18.88 0.63 -9.49
C GLY A 22 -18.65 0.56 -7.98
N GLY A 23 -19.67 0.79 -7.15
CA GLY A 23 -19.57 0.62 -5.69
C GLY A 23 -19.32 -0.83 -5.29
N GLU A 24 -20.04 -1.79 -5.90
CA GLU A 24 -19.84 -3.22 -5.69
C GLU A 24 -18.45 -3.67 -6.19
N MET A 25 -17.96 -3.12 -7.31
CA MET A 25 -16.61 -3.40 -7.82
C MET A 25 -15.49 -2.98 -6.87
N VAL A 26 -15.66 -1.83 -6.18
CA VAL A 26 -14.68 -1.41 -5.16
C VAL A 26 -14.61 -2.44 -4.03
N VAL A 27 -15.76 -2.86 -3.51
CA VAL A 27 -15.83 -3.84 -2.41
C VAL A 27 -15.24 -5.18 -2.84
N GLN A 28 -15.65 -5.69 -4.00
CA GLN A 28 -15.14 -6.96 -4.52
C GLN A 28 -13.64 -6.92 -4.79
N ALA A 29 -13.11 -5.83 -5.37
CA ALA A 29 -11.68 -5.68 -5.61
C ALA A 29 -10.85 -5.63 -4.32
N LEU A 30 -11.39 -5.07 -3.23
CA LEU A 30 -10.75 -5.11 -1.91
C LEU A 30 -10.77 -6.53 -1.32
N GLU A 31 -11.84 -7.30 -1.51
CA GLU A 31 -11.88 -8.71 -1.13
C GLU A 31 -10.87 -9.55 -1.92
N ASP A 32 -10.74 -9.31 -3.23
CA ASP A 32 -9.78 -10.00 -4.10
C ASP A 32 -8.30 -9.68 -3.74
N GLU A 33 -8.03 -8.49 -3.16
CA GLU A 33 -6.73 -8.15 -2.56
C GLU A 33 -6.54 -8.74 -1.15
N GLY A 34 -7.52 -9.44 -0.60
CA GLY A 34 -7.46 -10.05 0.72
C GLY A 34 -7.49 -9.04 1.86
N VAL A 35 -8.15 -7.90 1.64
CA VAL A 35 -8.35 -6.88 2.68
C VAL A 35 -9.26 -7.42 3.77
N GLU A 36 -8.88 -7.23 5.02
CA GLU A 36 -9.68 -7.62 6.20
C GLU A 36 -10.36 -6.41 6.85
N TYR A 37 -9.67 -5.27 6.87
CA TYR A 37 -10.14 -4.04 7.54
C TYR A 37 -10.10 -2.84 6.61
N VAL A 38 -11.19 -2.07 6.63
CA VAL A 38 -11.29 -0.76 5.97
C VAL A 38 -11.58 0.28 7.07
N PHE A 39 -10.67 1.23 7.24
CA PHE A 39 -10.80 2.32 8.19
C PHE A 39 -11.44 3.53 7.49
N GLY A 40 -12.51 4.09 8.02
CA GLY A 40 -13.14 5.17 7.28
C GLY A 40 -14.26 5.91 7.99
N TYR A 41 -14.75 6.92 7.30
CA TYR A 41 -15.91 7.71 7.73
C TYR A 41 -16.83 7.98 6.52
N PRO A 42 -18.13 7.66 6.63
CA PRO A 42 -19.07 7.82 5.53
C PRO A 42 -19.32 9.29 5.20
N GLY A 43 -19.65 9.53 3.93
CA GLY A 43 -20.05 10.85 3.44
C GLY A 43 -20.64 10.78 2.03
N GLY A 44 -21.15 11.89 1.55
CA GLY A 44 -21.99 11.98 0.37
C GLY A 44 -21.40 11.35 -0.92
N ALA A 45 -20.09 11.48 -1.14
CA ALA A 45 -19.46 10.99 -2.35
C ALA A 45 -19.15 9.48 -2.35
N VAL A 46 -19.19 8.82 -1.17
CA VAL A 46 -18.89 7.38 -1.03
C VAL A 46 -20.09 6.54 -0.60
N LEU A 47 -21.30 7.11 -0.61
CA LEU A 47 -22.50 6.40 -0.18
C LEU A 47 -22.73 5.08 -0.92
N HIS A 48 -22.46 5.03 -2.22
CA HIS A 48 -22.66 3.81 -3.01
C HIS A 48 -21.67 2.71 -2.61
N ILE A 49 -20.44 3.08 -2.24
CA ILE A 49 -19.45 2.12 -1.73
C ILE A 49 -19.86 1.62 -0.35
N TYR A 50 -20.34 2.51 0.54
CA TYR A 50 -20.82 2.12 1.87
C TYR A 50 -22.08 1.25 1.80
N ASP A 51 -23.00 1.53 0.86
CA ASP A 51 -24.17 0.67 0.61
C ASP A 51 -23.75 -0.74 0.13
N ALA A 52 -22.73 -0.80 -0.77
CA ALA A 52 -22.15 -2.06 -1.19
C ALA A 52 -21.46 -2.82 -0.04
N LEU A 53 -20.69 -2.14 0.81
CA LEU A 53 -20.09 -2.73 2.01
C LEU A 53 -21.16 -3.29 2.96
N PHE A 54 -22.27 -2.61 3.13
CA PHE A 54 -23.37 -3.08 3.97
C PHE A 54 -24.06 -4.33 3.39
N LYS A 55 -24.25 -4.38 2.07
CA LYS A 55 -24.95 -5.48 1.38
C LYS A 55 -24.07 -6.73 1.22
N HIS A 56 -22.80 -6.55 0.93
CA HIS A 56 -21.85 -7.63 0.60
C HIS A 56 -20.87 -7.92 1.74
N GLY A 57 -20.97 -7.25 2.88
CA GLY A 57 -20.01 -7.14 3.96
C GLY A 57 -19.66 -8.41 4.75
N GLY A 58 -19.59 -9.58 4.09
CA GLY A 58 -19.23 -10.84 4.77
C GLY A 58 -17.76 -10.99 5.13
N LYS A 59 -16.85 -10.37 4.38
CA LYS A 59 -15.39 -10.55 4.56
C LYS A 59 -14.65 -9.30 5.01
N LEU A 60 -15.15 -8.12 4.68
CA LEU A 60 -14.55 -6.84 5.03
C LEU A 60 -15.12 -6.30 6.34
N THR A 61 -14.26 -6.00 7.30
CA THR A 61 -14.64 -5.33 8.53
C THR A 61 -14.41 -3.82 8.39
N HIS A 62 -15.49 -3.05 8.39
CA HIS A 62 -15.39 -1.59 8.42
C HIS A 62 -15.18 -1.10 9.85
N VAL A 63 -14.11 -0.34 10.07
CA VAL A 63 -13.79 0.32 11.35
C VAL A 63 -14.16 1.79 11.24
N LEU A 64 -15.31 2.15 11.84
CA LEU A 64 -15.80 3.52 11.84
C LEU A 64 -14.94 4.39 12.75
N VAL A 65 -14.44 5.48 12.21
CA VAL A 65 -13.74 6.53 12.97
C VAL A 65 -14.64 7.75 13.18
N ARG A 66 -14.17 8.74 13.94
CA ARG A 66 -14.86 10.03 14.11
C ARG A 66 -14.18 11.18 13.38
N HIS A 67 -13.02 10.94 12.81
CA HIS A 67 -12.24 11.89 12.02
C HIS A 67 -11.35 11.10 11.05
N GLU A 68 -11.25 11.53 9.81
CA GLU A 68 -10.55 10.78 8.75
C GLU A 68 -9.04 10.71 8.98
N GLN A 69 -8.45 11.65 9.68
CA GLN A 69 -7.07 11.56 10.14
C GLN A 69 -6.86 10.32 11.03
N ALA A 70 -7.82 10.02 11.90
CA ALA A 70 -7.74 8.81 12.71
C ALA A 70 -7.84 7.53 11.86
N ALA A 71 -8.60 7.54 10.76
CA ALA A 71 -8.64 6.41 9.83
C ALA A 71 -7.27 6.13 9.21
N THR A 72 -6.59 7.18 8.74
CA THR A 72 -5.24 7.03 8.14
C THR A 72 -4.21 6.60 9.17
N HIS A 73 -4.25 7.12 10.40
CA HIS A 73 -3.33 6.67 11.46
C HIS A 73 -3.63 5.24 11.94
N ALA A 74 -4.90 4.83 11.97
CA ALA A 74 -5.26 3.45 12.28
C ALA A 74 -4.76 2.48 11.17
N ALA A 75 -4.94 2.85 9.89
CA ALA A 75 -4.41 2.10 8.75
C ALA A 75 -2.88 2.02 8.79
N ASP A 76 -2.18 3.11 9.14
CA ASP A 76 -0.74 3.17 9.34
C ASP A 76 -0.30 2.19 10.45
N GLY A 77 -0.96 2.25 11.62
CA GLY A 77 -0.69 1.34 12.73
C GLY A 77 -0.94 -0.14 12.38
N TYR A 78 -2.03 -0.42 11.65
CA TYR A 78 -2.33 -1.75 11.12
C TYR A 78 -1.20 -2.26 10.21
N SER A 79 -0.76 -1.42 9.29
CA SER A 79 0.30 -1.78 8.35
C SER A 79 1.63 -2.05 9.06
N ARG A 80 2.00 -1.23 10.04
CA ARG A 80 3.23 -1.42 10.84
C ARG A 80 3.20 -2.72 11.64
N SER A 81 2.05 -3.08 12.19
CA SER A 81 1.92 -4.25 13.07
C SER A 81 1.76 -5.57 12.32
N THR A 82 1.16 -5.54 11.13
CA THR A 82 0.83 -6.75 10.36
C THR A 82 1.72 -6.97 9.14
N GLY A 83 2.36 -5.91 8.63
CA GLY A 83 3.05 -5.94 7.34
C GLY A 83 2.12 -5.91 6.13
N LYS A 84 0.79 -5.88 6.32
CA LYS A 84 -0.21 -5.78 5.26
C LYS A 84 -0.50 -4.30 4.94
N PRO A 85 -0.89 -3.93 3.71
CA PRO A 85 -1.28 -2.55 3.41
C PRO A 85 -2.53 -2.14 4.19
N GLY A 86 -2.51 -0.95 4.78
CA GLY A 86 -3.69 -0.37 5.40
C GLY A 86 -4.64 0.20 4.34
N VAL A 87 -5.96 0.06 4.54
CA VAL A 87 -6.97 0.56 3.60
C VAL A 87 -7.85 1.60 4.27
N VAL A 88 -8.02 2.74 3.59
CA VAL A 88 -8.81 3.88 4.08
C VAL A 88 -9.89 4.24 3.08
N LEU A 89 -11.10 4.52 3.55
CA LEU A 89 -12.23 4.97 2.74
C LEU A 89 -12.79 6.27 3.32
N VAL A 90 -12.70 7.37 2.55
CA VAL A 90 -13.13 8.71 2.95
C VAL A 90 -13.94 9.39 1.84
N THR A 91 -14.79 10.33 2.23
CA THR A 91 -15.55 11.13 1.27
C THR A 91 -14.71 12.24 0.65
N SER A 92 -15.28 12.96 -0.31
CA SER A 92 -14.68 14.12 -0.97
C SER A 92 -14.49 15.32 -0.03
N GLY A 93 -13.81 16.34 -0.50
CA GLY A 93 -13.64 17.61 0.19
C GLY A 93 -13.01 17.45 1.57
N PRO A 94 -13.76 17.81 2.65
CA PRO A 94 -13.21 17.76 4.01
C PRO A 94 -12.80 16.35 4.43
N GLY A 95 -13.46 15.29 3.95
CA GLY A 95 -13.05 13.92 4.24
C GLY A 95 -11.69 13.57 3.64
N ALA A 96 -11.48 13.93 2.39
CA ALA A 96 -10.20 13.74 1.69
C ALA A 96 -9.09 14.60 2.32
N THR A 97 -9.33 15.88 2.59
CA THR A 97 -8.32 16.78 3.17
C THR A 97 -7.95 16.40 4.61
N ASN A 98 -8.88 15.91 5.40
CA ASN A 98 -8.61 15.41 6.75
C ASN A 98 -7.68 14.18 6.77
N ALA A 99 -7.63 13.40 5.69
CA ALA A 99 -6.76 12.23 5.58
C ALA A 99 -5.28 12.60 5.31
N ILE A 100 -4.98 13.82 4.87
CA ILE A 100 -3.66 14.22 4.36
C ILE A 100 -2.54 14.04 5.39
N THR A 101 -2.75 14.39 6.65
CA THR A 101 -1.72 14.25 7.69
C THR A 101 -1.24 12.81 7.84
N GLY A 102 -2.16 11.85 7.92
CA GLY A 102 -1.78 10.44 8.05
C GLY A 102 -1.17 9.86 6.76
N ILE A 103 -1.62 10.32 5.58
CA ILE A 103 -1.00 9.98 4.30
C ILE A 103 0.46 10.46 4.27
N ALA A 104 0.72 11.71 4.69
CA ALA A 104 2.07 12.26 4.74
C ALA A 104 2.95 11.47 5.72
N THR A 105 2.43 11.10 6.90
CA THR A 105 3.13 10.24 7.86
C THR A 105 3.52 8.90 7.24
N ALA A 106 2.58 8.21 6.61
CA ALA A 106 2.83 6.93 5.95
C ALA A 106 3.86 7.04 4.81
N TYR A 107 3.82 8.13 4.05
CA TYR A 107 4.79 8.39 2.99
C TYR A 107 6.21 8.56 3.52
N MET A 108 6.39 9.37 4.56
CA MET A 108 7.72 9.63 5.15
C MET A 108 8.34 8.36 5.72
N ASP A 109 7.53 7.49 6.34
CA ASP A 109 7.99 6.26 6.98
C ASP A 109 7.94 5.03 6.07
N SER A 110 7.56 5.20 4.79
CA SER A 110 7.48 4.10 3.82
C SER A 110 6.46 3.01 4.20
N ILE A 111 5.30 3.42 4.70
CA ILE A 111 4.24 2.52 5.12
C ILE A 111 3.24 2.31 3.97
N PRO A 112 3.00 1.06 3.53
CA PRO A 112 2.05 0.79 2.47
C PRO A 112 0.62 1.09 2.91
N MET A 113 -0.07 1.92 2.14
CA MET A 113 -1.46 2.33 2.40
C MET A 113 -2.18 2.56 1.08
N VAL A 114 -3.43 2.15 0.98
CA VAL A 114 -4.32 2.49 -0.12
C VAL A 114 -5.46 3.33 0.42
N VAL A 115 -5.56 4.56 -0.07
CA VAL A 115 -6.61 5.50 0.33
C VAL A 115 -7.59 5.65 -0.82
N ILE A 116 -8.83 5.23 -0.61
CA ILE A 116 -9.94 5.42 -1.53
C ILE A 116 -10.67 6.67 -1.08
N SER A 117 -10.65 7.71 -1.91
CA SER A 117 -11.42 8.93 -1.69
C SER A 117 -12.58 9.01 -2.68
N GLY A 118 -13.72 9.44 -2.20
CA GLY A 118 -14.80 9.85 -3.09
C GLY A 118 -14.52 11.22 -3.69
N GLN A 119 -15.05 11.46 -4.89
CA GLN A 119 -15.00 12.76 -5.56
C GLN A 119 -16.43 13.20 -5.95
N VAL A 120 -16.61 14.47 -6.21
CA VAL A 120 -17.86 14.99 -6.81
C VAL A 120 -18.12 14.31 -8.16
N PRO A 121 -19.36 14.27 -8.68
CA PRO A 121 -19.64 13.72 -10.01
C PRO A 121 -18.73 14.31 -11.08
N ARG A 122 -18.39 13.53 -12.11
CA ARG A 122 -17.44 13.90 -13.17
C ARG A 122 -17.78 15.23 -13.87
N ASP A 123 -19.07 15.53 -14.04
CA ASP A 123 -19.57 16.76 -14.64
C ASP A 123 -19.45 17.99 -13.73
N LYS A 124 -19.07 17.79 -12.47
CA LYS A 124 -18.90 18.84 -11.45
C LYS A 124 -17.44 19.10 -11.07
N ILE A 125 -16.52 18.29 -11.56
CA ILE A 125 -15.09 18.47 -11.27
C ILE A 125 -14.59 19.75 -11.96
N GLY A 126 -13.98 20.65 -11.17
CA GLY A 126 -13.45 21.95 -11.63
C GLY A 126 -14.47 23.08 -11.61
N GLU A 127 -15.66 22.88 -11.03
CA GLU A 127 -16.71 23.90 -10.90
C GLU A 127 -16.82 24.51 -9.48
N ASP A 128 -15.88 24.23 -8.59
CA ASP A 128 -15.95 24.57 -7.15
C ASP A 128 -17.25 24.05 -6.48
N ALA A 129 -17.61 22.81 -6.83
CA ALA A 129 -18.82 22.18 -6.34
C ALA A 129 -18.76 21.92 -4.82
N PHE A 130 -19.94 21.71 -4.20
CA PHE A 130 -20.02 21.43 -2.76
C PHE A 130 -19.15 20.22 -2.36
N GLN A 131 -18.21 20.44 -1.44
CA GLN A 131 -17.23 19.46 -0.99
C GLN A 131 -16.33 18.92 -2.10
N GLU A 132 -16.05 19.72 -3.12
CA GLU A 132 -15.02 19.42 -4.09
C GLU A 132 -13.63 19.71 -3.53
N THR A 133 -12.66 18.87 -3.88
CA THR A 133 -11.25 19.09 -3.59
C THR A 133 -10.41 18.32 -4.63
N ASP A 134 -9.35 18.95 -5.16
CA ASP A 134 -8.36 18.27 -5.99
C ASP A 134 -7.49 17.34 -5.13
N MET A 135 -8.03 16.17 -4.79
CA MET A 135 -7.32 15.18 -3.96
C MET A 135 -6.05 14.67 -4.66
N VAL A 136 -6.07 14.54 -5.97
CA VAL A 136 -4.89 14.14 -6.76
C VAL A 136 -3.78 15.19 -6.65
N GLY A 137 -4.11 16.47 -6.80
CA GLY A 137 -3.15 17.57 -6.68
C GLY A 137 -2.57 17.72 -5.27
N ILE A 138 -3.43 17.70 -4.25
CA ILE A 138 -3.01 17.85 -2.85
C ILE A 138 -2.13 16.67 -2.40
N SER A 139 -2.47 15.45 -2.78
CA SER A 139 -1.73 14.25 -2.35
C SER A 139 -0.43 14.02 -3.12
N ARG A 140 -0.26 14.59 -4.29
CA ARG A 140 0.88 14.34 -5.20
C ARG A 140 2.25 14.35 -4.54
N PRO A 141 2.61 15.30 -3.65
CA PRO A 141 3.94 15.34 -3.02
C PRO A 141 4.13 14.31 -1.91
N ILE A 142 3.08 13.67 -1.44
CA ILE A 142 3.07 12.79 -0.26
C ILE A 142 2.53 11.37 -0.55
N VAL A 143 2.48 10.97 -1.82
CA VAL A 143 2.08 9.62 -2.23
C VAL A 143 3.04 9.07 -3.27
N LYS A 144 3.07 7.76 -3.42
CA LYS A 144 3.80 7.12 -4.52
C LYS A 144 3.10 7.34 -5.86
N HIS A 145 1.77 7.31 -5.84
CA HIS A 145 0.93 7.57 -7.00
C HIS A 145 -0.49 7.96 -6.57
N SER A 146 -1.18 8.67 -7.43
CA SER A 146 -2.61 8.96 -7.30
C SER A 146 -3.31 8.65 -8.62
N PHE A 147 -4.49 8.03 -8.52
CA PHE A 147 -5.36 7.71 -9.64
C PHE A 147 -6.64 8.51 -9.54
N MET A 148 -7.14 9.01 -10.68
CA MET A 148 -8.52 9.46 -10.86
C MET A 148 -9.23 8.42 -11.72
N VAL A 149 -10.25 7.75 -11.18
CA VAL A 149 -11.01 6.73 -11.88
C VAL A 149 -12.21 7.37 -12.56
N THR A 150 -12.27 7.35 -13.88
CA THR A 150 -13.31 8.02 -14.66
C THR A 150 -14.37 7.08 -15.26
N GLN A 151 -14.16 5.77 -15.17
CA GLN A 151 -15.08 4.72 -15.67
C GLN A 151 -15.11 3.56 -14.67
N ALA A 152 -16.29 2.97 -14.47
CA ALA A 152 -16.47 1.90 -13.49
C ALA A 152 -15.62 0.64 -13.82
N GLU A 153 -15.48 0.31 -15.09
CA GLU A 153 -14.72 -0.83 -15.59
C GLU A 153 -13.21 -0.71 -15.28
N GLN A 154 -12.71 0.50 -14.98
CA GLN A 154 -11.32 0.72 -14.61
C GLN A 154 -11.04 0.40 -13.13
N ILE A 155 -12.09 0.29 -12.28
CA ILE A 155 -11.94 0.13 -10.83
C ILE A 155 -11.09 -1.11 -10.48
N PRO A 156 -11.37 -2.32 -11.01
CA PRO A 156 -10.62 -3.51 -10.63
C PRO A 156 -9.12 -3.41 -10.94
N GLU A 157 -8.79 -2.96 -12.15
CA GLU A 157 -7.40 -2.78 -12.57
C GLU A 157 -6.70 -1.68 -11.77
N THR A 158 -7.40 -0.58 -11.47
CA THR A 158 -6.84 0.55 -10.72
C THR A 158 -6.55 0.15 -9.27
N ILE A 159 -7.45 -0.55 -8.61
CA ILE A 159 -7.24 -1.06 -7.25
C ILE A 159 -6.06 -2.03 -7.25
N LYS A 160 -6.00 -2.98 -8.18
CA LYS A 160 -4.86 -3.89 -8.33
C LYS A 160 -3.53 -3.15 -8.46
N LYS A 161 -3.48 -2.12 -9.31
CA LYS A 161 -2.29 -1.27 -9.49
C LYS A 161 -1.94 -0.50 -8.22
N ALA A 162 -2.96 0.02 -7.51
CA ALA A 162 -2.76 0.76 -6.27
C ALA A 162 -2.07 -0.10 -5.20
N PHE A 163 -2.56 -1.32 -4.97
CA PHE A 163 -1.94 -2.27 -4.05
C PHE A 163 -0.52 -2.67 -4.49
N HIS A 164 -0.34 -2.95 -5.78
CA HIS A 164 0.99 -3.27 -6.32
C HIS A 164 2.00 -2.13 -6.10
N ILE A 165 1.62 -0.88 -6.38
CA ILE A 165 2.52 0.28 -6.17
C ILE A 165 2.76 0.49 -4.67
N ALA A 166 1.72 0.40 -3.85
CA ALA A 166 1.84 0.63 -2.41
C ALA A 166 2.83 -0.33 -1.74
N THR A 167 2.85 -1.60 -2.17
CA THR A 167 3.58 -2.69 -1.50
C THR A 167 4.93 -3.04 -2.12
N THR A 168 5.25 -2.58 -3.34
CA THR A 168 6.49 -2.95 -4.04
C THR A 168 7.49 -1.80 -4.12
N GLY A 169 8.76 -2.10 -4.38
CA GLY A 169 9.85 -1.11 -4.31
C GLY A 169 9.98 -0.56 -2.89
N ARG A 170 10.16 0.76 -2.73
CA ARG A 170 9.98 1.43 -1.44
C ARG A 170 8.48 1.51 -1.17
N PRO A 171 7.91 0.86 -0.14
CA PRO A 171 6.48 0.94 0.15
C PRO A 171 6.03 2.39 0.44
N GLY A 172 4.74 2.63 0.33
CA GLY A 172 4.17 3.94 0.64
C GLY A 172 2.71 4.08 0.20
N PRO A 173 2.05 5.20 0.53
CA PRO A 173 0.65 5.41 0.24
C PRO A 173 0.39 5.63 -1.24
N VAL A 174 -0.80 5.18 -1.68
CA VAL A 174 -1.39 5.42 -3.00
C VAL A 174 -2.82 5.90 -2.79
N VAL A 175 -3.24 6.91 -3.54
CA VAL A 175 -4.60 7.45 -3.54
C VAL A 175 -5.35 6.97 -4.77
N VAL A 176 -6.59 6.56 -4.58
CA VAL A 176 -7.56 6.25 -5.65
C VAL A 176 -8.77 7.14 -5.45
N ASP A 177 -8.91 8.16 -6.26
CA ASP A 177 -9.99 9.14 -6.20
C ASP A 177 -11.09 8.74 -7.19
N ILE A 178 -12.33 8.53 -6.68
CA ILE A 178 -13.41 7.94 -7.46
C ILE A 178 -14.64 8.86 -7.44
N PRO A 179 -15.03 9.44 -8.59
CA PRO A 179 -16.24 10.25 -8.68
C PRO A 179 -17.50 9.45 -8.31
N LYS A 180 -18.43 10.12 -7.63
CA LYS A 180 -19.64 9.50 -7.10
C LYS A 180 -20.48 8.81 -8.16
N ASP A 181 -20.61 9.39 -9.34
CA ASP A 181 -21.37 8.85 -10.45
C ASP A 181 -20.76 7.57 -11.03
N VAL A 182 -19.43 7.41 -10.96
CA VAL A 182 -18.73 6.19 -11.37
C VAL A 182 -19.08 5.00 -10.44
N THR A 183 -19.43 5.26 -9.18
CA THR A 183 -19.81 4.22 -8.21
C THR A 183 -21.32 3.94 -8.17
N SER A 184 -22.11 4.63 -9.02
CA SER A 184 -23.58 4.55 -9.03
C SER A 184 -24.10 3.13 -9.21
N PRO A 185 -25.16 2.72 -8.48
CA PRO A 185 -25.84 1.44 -8.68
C PRO A 185 -26.77 1.42 -9.89
N ALA A 186 -26.94 2.55 -10.59
CA ALA A 186 -27.87 2.65 -11.73
C ALA A 186 -27.43 1.80 -12.92
N GLU A 187 -26.13 1.57 -13.07
CA GLU A 187 -25.54 0.77 -14.15
C GLU A 187 -24.66 -0.32 -13.56
N LYS A 188 -24.63 -1.46 -14.25
CA LYS A 188 -23.80 -2.61 -13.90
C LYS A 188 -22.94 -3.01 -15.08
N PHE A 189 -21.70 -3.35 -14.79
CA PHE A 189 -20.67 -3.68 -15.77
C PHE A 189 -20.06 -5.05 -15.44
N GLU A 190 -19.44 -5.66 -16.43
CA GLU A 190 -18.72 -6.92 -16.25
C GLU A 190 -17.55 -6.71 -15.25
N TYR A 191 -17.51 -7.55 -14.21
CA TYR A 191 -16.42 -7.57 -13.26
C TYR A 191 -15.37 -8.59 -13.67
N ALA A 192 -14.14 -8.14 -13.88
CA ALA A 192 -12.98 -9.00 -14.12
C ALA A 192 -11.78 -8.48 -13.32
N TYR A 193 -11.35 -9.25 -12.31
CA TYR A 193 -10.17 -8.87 -11.54
C TYR A 193 -8.89 -9.38 -12.23
N PRO A 194 -7.90 -8.50 -12.51
CA PRO A 194 -6.72 -8.91 -13.25
C PRO A 194 -5.80 -9.80 -12.43
N GLU A 195 -5.36 -10.91 -13.00
CA GLU A 195 -4.39 -11.80 -12.34
C GLU A 195 -3.02 -11.13 -12.11
N ARG A 196 -2.60 -10.28 -13.05
CA ARG A 196 -1.27 -9.66 -13.04
C ARG A 196 -1.34 -8.17 -13.34
N VAL A 197 -0.52 -7.41 -12.62
CA VAL A 197 -0.32 -5.98 -12.91
C VAL A 197 0.63 -5.83 -14.10
N ARG A 198 0.22 -5.00 -15.08
CA ARG A 198 1.06 -4.58 -16.20
C ARG A 198 1.17 -3.06 -16.19
N MET A 199 2.37 -2.56 -15.92
CA MET A 199 2.65 -1.12 -15.91
C MET A 199 3.86 -0.81 -16.79
N ARG A 200 3.72 0.20 -17.66
CA ARG A 200 4.79 0.59 -18.59
C ARG A 200 5.97 1.23 -17.87
N SER A 201 5.71 2.07 -16.88
CA SER A 201 6.70 2.95 -16.25
C SER A 201 7.08 2.56 -14.82
N TYR A 202 6.46 1.52 -14.24
CA TYR A 202 6.72 1.09 -12.87
C TYR A 202 7.23 -0.34 -12.84
N ASN A 203 8.55 -0.48 -12.75
CA ASN A 203 9.25 -1.77 -12.72
C ASN A 203 10.30 -1.75 -11.60
N PRO A 204 9.92 -2.03 -10.34
CA PRO A 204 10.85 -1.98 -9.23
C PRO A 204 11.91 -3.07 -9.34
N VAL A 205 13.18 -2.69 -9.10
CA VAL A 205 14.30 -3.62 -9.10
C VAL A 205 14.30 -4.42 -7.79
N THR A 206 14.17 -5.75 -7.90
CA THR A 206 14.09 -6.66 -6.75
C THR A 206 15.38 -7.44 -6.51
N ARG A 207 16.38 -7.33 -7.39
CA ARG A 207 17.66 -8.05 -7.29
C ARG A 207 18.84 -7.10 -7.41
N GLY A 208 19.79 -7.19 -6.47
CA GLY A 208 21.03 -6.44 -6.52
C GLY A 208 21.94 -6.87 -7.68
N HIS A 209 22.67 -5.91 -8.24
CA HIS A 209 23.65 -6.19 -9.30
C HIS A 209 24.91 -6.85 -8.73
N GLY A 210 25.22 -8.10 -9.12
CA GLY A 210 26.30 -8.91 -8.56
C GLY A 210 27.69 -8.25 -8.59
N GLY A 211 28.00 -7.45 -9.62
CA GLY A 211 29.25 -6.70 -9.70
C GLY A 211 29.34 -5.60 -8.63
N GLN A 212 28.25 -4.90 -8.34
CA GLN A 212 28.21 -3.88 -7.28
C GLN A 212 28.27 -4.50 -5.89
N ILE A 213 27.63 -5.65 -5.70
CA ILE A 213 27.73 -6.41 -4.44
C ILE A 213 29.18 -6.81 -4.16
N ARG A 214 29.92 -7.32 -5.15
CA ARG A 214 31.34 -7.66 -4.99
C ARG A 214 32.19 -6.45 -4.60
N LYS A 215 31.97 -5.27 -5.24
CA LYS A 215 32.68 -4.04 -4.89
C LYS A 215 32.35 -3.60 -3.45
N ALA A 216 31.08 -3.67 -3.03
CA ALA A 216 30.67 -3.35 -1.66
C ALA A 216 31.37 -4.29 -0.65
N VAL A 217 31.44 -5.59 -0.91
CA VAL A 217 32.14 -6.55 -0.05
C VAL A 217 33.62 -6.20 0.05
N GLN A 218 34.30 -5.83 -1.05
CA GLN A 218 35.71 -5.41 -1.02
C GLN A 218 35.92 -4.19 -0.14
N LEU A 219 35.03 -3.19 -0.21
CA LEU A 219 35.10 -1.99 0.64
C LEU A 219 34.89 -2.37 2.11
N LEU A 220 33.91 -3.22 2.43
CA LEU A 220 33.67 -3.67 3.79
C LEU A 220 34.92 -4.38 4.38
N LEU A 221 35.58 -5.27 3.61
CA LEU A 221 36.74 -6.02 4.07
C LEU A 221 38.01 -5.14 4.28
N THR A 222 38.08 -3.97 3.66
CA THR A 222 39.20 -3.03 3.82
C THR A 222 38.94 -1.90 4.81
N ALA A 223 37.71 -1.81 5.33
CA ALA A 223 37.32 -0.75 6.26
C ALA A 223 38.07 -0.89 7.60
N LYS A 224 38.58 0.24 8.12
CA LYS A 224 39.36 0.26 9.38
C LYS A 224 38.48 0.44 10.61
N ARG A 225 37.43 1.21 10.50
CA ARG A 225 36.45 1.48 11.58
C ARG A 225 35.02 1.38 11.08
N PRO A 226 34.61 0.18 10.63
CA PRO A 226 33.30 -0.02 10.04
C PRO A 226 32.18 0.03 11.09
N VAL A 227 31.02 0.51 10.67
CA VAL A 227 29.75 0.40 11.41
C VAL A 227 28.64 0.08 10.43
N ILE A 228 27.73 -0.78 10.83
CA ILE A 228 26.51 -1.05 10.06
C ILE A 228 25.41 -0.11 10.56
N TYR A 229 24.92 0.73 9.67
CA TYR A 229 23.79 1.63 9.92
C TYR A 229 22.53 1.05 9.29
N SER A 230 21.65 0.47 10.13
CA SER A 230 20.46 -0.25 9.72
C SER A 230 19.21 0.63 9.78
N GLY A 231 18.37 0.57 8.75
CA GLY A 231 17.10 1.31 8.66
C GLY A 231 15.89 0.39 8.50
N GLY A 232 14.69 0.97 8.42
CA GLY A 232 13.40 0.27 8.29
C GLY A 232 13.30 -0.63 7.05
N GLY A 233 14.07 -0.33 6.00
CA GLY A 233 14.11 -1.18 4.79
C GLY A 233 14.58 -2.62 5.05
N VAL A 234 15.35 -2.86 6.12
CA VAL A 234 15.74 -4.22 6.52
C VAL A 234 14.53 -5.01 7.02
N ILE A 235 13.64 -4.37 7.79
CA ILE A 235 12.41 -4.99 8.29
C ILE A 235 11.44 -5.22 7.14
N LEU A 236 11.18 -4.18 6.34
CA LEU A 236 10.26 -4.22 5.19
C LEU A 236 10.72 -5.25 4.13
N GLY A 237 12.02 -5.42 3.94
CA GLY A 237 12.62 -6.41 3.04
C GLY A 237 12.82 -7.79 3.65
N ASN A 238 12.34 -8.03 4.88
CA ASN A 238 12.54 -9.28 5.64
C ASN A 238 14.01 -9.71 5.74
N GLY A 239 14.93 -8.72 5.88
CA GLY A 239 16.38 -8.88 5.86
C GLY A 239 17.04 -9.04 7.23
N SER A 240 16.29 -9.12 8.34
CA SER A 240 16.83 -9.12 9.70
C SER A 240 17.77 -10.31 9.99
N ALA A 241 17.45 -11.50 9.49
CA ALA A 241 18.30 -12.69 9.64
C ALA A 241 19.64 -12.53 8.90
N GLN A 242 19.59 -11.97 7.69
CA GLN A 242 20.78 -11.70 6.87
C GLN A 242 21.66 -10.60 7.49
N LEU A 243 21.04 -9.53 8.03
CA LEU A 243 21.75 -8.48 8.76
C LEU A 243 22.50 -9.07 9.98
N ARG A 244 21.83 -9.92 10.75
CA ARG A 244 22.43 -10.58 11.91
C ARG A 244 23.65 -11.40 11.50
N LYS A 245 23.49 -12.25 10.49
CA LYS A 245 24.58 -13.09 9.98
C LYS A 245 25.74 -12.24 9.44
N LEU A 246 25.47 -11.15 8.73
CA LEU A 246 26.49 -10.24 8.20
C LEU A 246 27.29 -9.61 9.35
N ALA A 247 26.62 -9.07 10.36
CA ALA A 247 27.25 -8.44 11.52
C ALA A 247 28.09 -9.43 12.33
N GLU A 248 27.65 -10.67 12.44
CA GLU A 248 28.39 -11.76 13.13
C GLU A 248 29.66 -12.14 12.35
N VAL A 249 29.55 -12.39 11.05
CA VAL A 249 30.69 -12.81 10.19
C VAL A 249 31.77 -11.73 10.12
N LEU A 250 31.36 -10.45 9.98
CA LEU A 250 32.29 -9.33 9.91
C LEU A 250 32.74 -8.83 11.29
N ASN A 251 32.07 -9.22 12.36
CA ASN A 251 32.23 -8.70 13.71
C ASN A 251 32.09 -7.18 13.79
N TYR A 252 31.13 -6.61 13.05
CA TYR A 252 30.92 -5.16 12.98
C TYR A 252 29.84 -4.71 13.97
N PRO A 253 30.01 -3.53 14.61
CA PRO A 253 28.95 -2.93 15.40
C PRO A 253 27.78 -2.49 14.53
N VAL A 254 26.58 -2.49 15.11
CA VAL A 254 25.32 -2.14 14.43
C VAL A 254 24.65 -1.00 15.19
N THR A 255 24.27 0.04 14.48
CA THR A 255 23.35 1.09 14.94
C THR A 255 22.12 1.15 14.06
N SER A 256 21.03 1.70 14.54
CA SER A 256 19.77 1.74 13.80
C SER A 256 19.15 3.12 13.77
N THR A 257 18.40 3.42 12.68
CA THR A 257 17.42 4.50 12.71
C THR A 257 16.25 4.11 13.62
N LEU A 258 15.37 5.08 13.93
CA LEU A 258 14.12 4.81 14.64
C LEU A 258 13.32 3.72 13.93
N MET A 259 13.15 3.82 12.61
CA MET A 259 12.42 2.83 11.80
C MET A 259 13.15 1.49 11.63
N GLY A 260 14.45 1.44 11.95
CA GLY A 260 15.26 0.22 11.93
C GLY A 260 15.29 -0.53 13.25
N LEU A 261 14.70 0.02 14.32
CA LEU A 261 14.64 -0.66 15.62
C LEU A 261 13.86 -1.99 15.48
N GLY A 262 14.42 -3.06 16.02
CA GLY A 262 13.90 -4.42 15.84
C GLY A 262 14.54 -5.21 14.69
N ALA A 263 15.24 -4.56 13.74
CA ALA A 263 15.96 -5.26 12.68
C ALA A 263 17.15 -6.09 13.18
N TYR A 264 17.77 -5.64 14.28
CA TYR A 264 18.89 -6.29 14.93
C TYR A 264 18.62 -6.46 16.44
N PRO A 265 19.03 -7.58 17.08
CA PRO A 265 18.74 -7.82 18.49
C PRO A 265 19.38 -6.79 19.41
N ALA A 266 18.57 -6.11 20.23
CA ALA A 266 19.06 -5.16 21.21
C ALA A 266 19.91 -5.80 22.34
N SER A 267 19.76 -7.09 22.57
CA SER A 267 20.57 -7.86 23.53
C SER A 267 21.96 -8.23 23.02
N SER A 268 22.25 -8.00 21.73
CA SER A 268 23.57 -8.29 21.17
C SER A 268 24.61 -7.26 21.65
N PRO A 269 25.81 -7.69 22.08
CA PRO A 269 26.89 -6.76 22.45
C PRO A 269 27.41 -5.90 21.27
N ARG A 270 27.03 -6.23 20.04
CA ARG A 270 27.33 -5.43 18.84
C ARG A 270 26.33 -4.31 18.60
N PHE A 271 25.16 -4.30 19.29
CA PHE A 271 24.16 -3.28 19.08
C PHE A 271 24.47 -2.03 19.92
N LEU A 272 24.67 -0.92 19.24
CA LEU A 272 25.03 0.37 19.86
C LEU A 272 23.81 1.22 20.25
N GLY A 273 22.61 0.77 19.90
CA GLY A 273 21.38 1.54 20.06
C GLY A 273 21.03 2.35 18.81
N MET A 274 20.08 3.26 18.97
CA MET A 274 19.66 4.21 17.94
C MET A 274 20.59 5.43 17.96
N LEU A 275 20.88 6.00 16.81
CA LEU A 275 21.60 7.26 16.69
C LEU A 275 20.63 8.45 16.56
N GLY A 276 21.16 9.66 16.61
CA GLY A 276 20.43 10.92 16.45
C GLY A 276 20.18 11.65 17.76
N MET A 277 19.27 12.65 17.71
CA MET A 277 18.99 13.55 18.84
C MET A 277 18.49 12.79 20.10
N HIS A 278 17.74 11.71 19.90
CA HIS A 278 17.21 10.85 20.96
C HIS A 278 17.97 9.51 21.05
N GLY A 279 19.16 9.44 20.46
CA GLY A 279 19.96 8.24 20.39
C GLY A 279 20.92 8.08 21.58
N THR A 280 21.61 6.92 21.61
CA THR A 280 22.64 6.65 22.60
C THR A 280 23.93 7.42 22.31
N TYR A 281 24.71 7.69 23.35
CA TYR A 281 26.03 8.33 23.20
C TYR A 281 26.95 7.46 22.34
N GLU A 282 26.97 6.15 22.56
CA GLU A 282 27.80 5.19 21.87
C GLU A 282 27.50 5.15 20.36
N ALA A 283 26.23 5.15 19.99
CA ALA A 283 25.81 5.18 18.58
C ALA A 283 26.25 6.48 17.89
N ASN A 284 26.03 7.64 18.54
CA ASN A 284 26.39 8.94 18.00
C ASN A 284 27.89 9.09 17.84
N MET A 285 28.67 8.71 18.87
CA MET A 285 30.14 8.82 18.82
C MET A 285 30.75 7.84 17.82
N THR A 286 30.17 6.64 17.68
CA THR A 286 30.63 5.68 16.68
C THR A 286 30.42 6.22 15.27
N MET A 287 29.27 6.82 14.97
CA MET A 287 29.02 7.46 13.67
C MET A 287 29.94 8.65 13.39
N GLN A 288 30.33 9.39 14.44
CA GLN A 288 31.25 10.52 14.32
C GLN A 288 32.68 10.06 13.97
N HIS A 289 33.09 8.88 14.43
CA HIS A 289 34.47 8.43 14.36
C HIS A 289 34.71 7.20 13.48
N CYS A 290 33.66 6.70 12.77
CA CYS A 290 33.79 5.55 11.85
C CYS A 290 34.55 5.87 10.56
#